data_154a1585a7dee1ab14130a61be962376
#
_entry.id   154a1585a7dee1ab14130a61be962376
#
_cell.length_a   1.000
_cell.length_b   1.000
_cell.length_c   1.000
_cell.angle_alpha   90.00
_cell.angle_beta   90.00
_cell.angle_gamma   90.00
#
_symmetry.space_group_name_H-M   'P 1'
#
loop_
_entity.id
_entity.type
_entity.pdbx_description
1 polymer ?
#
loop_
_entity_poly.entity_id
_entity_poly.type
_entity_poly.pdbx_seq_one_letter_code
_entity_poly.pdbx_strand_id
1 'polypeptide(L)' 'MDNDVRSLREVRGLTQAQLGVALGVSRQSINSIEKGKYDPSLPLAIAIARYFETTVEEIFHV' A
#
# COMPACT_ATOMS: atom_id res chain seq x y z
N MET A 1 -4.61 1.71 -10.84
CA MET A 1 -4.75 3.01 -10.15
C MET A 1 -3.40 3.44 -9.63
N ASP A 2 -2.99 4.64 -9.96
CA ASP A 2 -1.71 5.18 -9.48
C ASP A 2 -1.77 5.42 -7.98
N ASN A 3 -0.63 5.22 -7.33
CA ASN A 3 -0.55 5.40 -5.89
C ASN A 3 0.88 5.64 -5.42
N ASP A 4 1.03 6.04 -4.17
CA ASP A 4 2.32 6.35 -3.55
C ASP A 4 2.75 5.29 -2.53
N VAL A 5 2.18 4.09 -2.58
CA VAL A 5 2.48 3.03 -1.61
C VAL A 5 3.97 2.70 -1.59
N ARG A 6 4.58 2.56 -2.76
CA ARG A 6 6.01 2.24 -2.86
C ARG A 6 6.87 3.33 -2.21
N SER A 7 6.59 4.60 -2.53
CA SER A 7 7.36 5.71 -1.98
C SER A 7 7.25 5.76 -0.46
N LEU A 8 6.04 5.60 0.07
CA LEU A 8 5.82 5.61 1.51
C LEU A 8 6.52 4.43 2.19
N ARG A 9 6.49 3.27 1.56
CA ARG A 9 7.15 2.07 2.06
C ARG A 9 8.68 2.28 2.11
N GLU A 10 9.25 2.80 1.03
CA GLU A 10 10.70 3.01 0.92
C GLU A 10 11.21 4.04 1.91
N VAL A 11 10.44 5.10 2.16
CA VAL A 11 10.81 6.11 3.16
C VAL A 11 10.94 5.48 4.55
N ARG A 12 10.13 4.47 4.86
CA ARG A 12 10.22 3.76 6.13
C ARG A 12 11.23 2.61 6.13
N GLY A 13 11.92 2.38 5.02
CA GLY A 13 12.90 1.31 4.91
C GLY A 13 12.30 -0.09 4.93
N LEU A 14 11.04 -0.23 4.52
CA LEU A 14 10.34 -1.52 4.52
C LEU A 14 10.47 -2.22 3.18
N THR A 15 10.62 -3.55 3.22
CA THR A 15 10.48 -4.37 2.01
C THR A 15 8.99 -4.62 1.74
N GLN A 16 8.68 -5.06 0.52
CA GLN A 16 7.30 -5.46 0.19
C GLN A 16 6.80 -6.57 1.12
N ALA A 17 7.67 -7.53 1.44
CA ALA A 17 7.33 -8.62 2.35
C ALA A 17 6.99 -8.10 3.75
N GLN A 18 7.79 -7.17 4.26
CA GLN A 18 7.56 -6.57 5.57
C GLN A 18 6.24 -5.80 5.63
N LEU A 19 5.95 -5.02 4.59
CA LEU A 19 4.67 -4.32 4.52
C LEU A 19 3.51 -5.29 4.42
N GLY A 20 3.66 -6.37 3.65
CA GLY A 20 2.64 -7.41 3.57
C GLY A 20 2.33 -8.03 4.93
N VAL A 21 3.36 -8.35 5.71
CA VAL A 21 3.17 -8.87 7.07
C VAL A 21 2.41 -7.88 7.95
N ALA A 22 2.80 -6.61 7.89
CA ALA A 22 2.16 -5.57 8.70
C ALA A 22 0.67 -5.40 8.36
N LEU A 23 0.30 -5.60 7.10
CA LEU A 23 -1.08 -5.42 6.63
C LEU A 23 -1.87 -6.72 6.54
N GLY A 24 -1.21 -7.87 6.79
CA GLY A 24 -1.87 -9.17 6.70
C GLY A 24 -2.15 -9.64 5.27
N VAL A 25 -1.34 -9.23 4.31
CA VAL A 25 -1.48 -9.63 2.90
C VAL A 25 -0.14 -10.14 2.37
N SER A 26 -0.17 -10.80 1.20
CA SER A 26 1.03 -11.35 0.60
C SER A 26 1.92 -10.26 0.01
N ARG A 27 3.23 -10.59 -0.13
CA ARG A 27 4.16 -9.73 -0.85
C ARG A 27 3.70 -9.47 -2.29
N GLN A 28 3.13 -10.48 -2.93
CA GLN A 28 2.63 -10.36 -4.30
C GLN A 28 1.50 -9.34 -4.39
N SER A 29 0.61 -9.31 -3.40
CA SER A 29 -0.45 -8.30 -3.34
C SER A 29 0.12 -6.89 -3.25
N ILE A 30 1.12 -6.68 -2.40
CA ILE A 30 1.79 -5.38 -2.28
C ILE A 30 2.42 -4.98 -3.62
N ASN A 31 3.15 -5.91 -4.26
CA ASN A 31 3.78 -5.63 -5.54
C ASN A 31 2.75 -5.25 -6.61
N SER A 32 1.64 -5.96 -6.69
CA SER A 32 0.59 -5.68 -7.68
C SER A 32 -0.09 -4.33 -7.41
N ILE A 33 -0.30 -3.99 -6.16
CA ILE A 33 -0.83 -2.68 -5.78
C ILE A 33 0.13 -1.57 -6.20
N GLU A 34 1.41 -1.71 -5.89
CA GLU A 34 2.42 -0.69 -6.20
C GLU A 34 2.56 -0.46 -7.70
N LYS A 35 2.35 -1.50 -8.50
CA LYS A 35 2.40 -1.39 -9.96
C LYS A 35 1.12 -0.85 -10.58
N GLY A 36 0.08 -0.63 -9.79
CA GLY A 36 -1.22 -0.17 -10.29
C GLY A 36 -2.02 -1.25 -11.02
N LYS A 37 -1.61 -2.52 -10.92
CA LYS A 37 -2.30 -3.64 -11.57
C LYS A 37 -3.46 -4.19 -10.76
N TYR A 38 -3.49 -3.94 -9.48
CA TYR A 38 -4.49 -4.43 -8.56
C TYR A 38 -4.89 -3.31 -7.61
N ASP A 39 -6.17 -2.99 -7.59
CA ASP A 39 -6.69 -1.98 -6.68
C ASP A 39 -7.10 -2.68 -5.38
N PRO A 40 -6.62 -2.22 -4.23
CA PRO A 40 -6.97 -2.85 -2.96
C PRO A 40 -8.47 -2.69 -2.67
N SER A 41 -9.02 -3.65 -1.92
CA SER A 41 -10.35 -3.48 -1.36
C SER A 41 -10.39 -2.22 -0.50
N LEU A 42 -11.59 -1.68 -0.27
CA LEU A 42 -11.72 -0.50 0.58
C LEU A 42 -11.16 -0.74 2.00
N PRO A 43 -11.44 -1.87 2.67
CA PRO A 43 -10.81 -2.14 3.97
C PRO A 43 -9.29 -2.15 3.91
N LEU A 44 -8.69 -2.73 2.88
CA LEU A 44 -7.24 -2.75 2.72
C LEU A 44 -6.68 -1.36 2.44
N ALA A 45 -7.35 -0.58 1.59
CA ALA A 45 -6.94 0.79 1.30
C ALA A 45 -6.94 1.65 2.57
N ILE A 46 -7.96 1.49 3.41
CA ILE A 46 -8.03 2.19 4.69
C ILE A 46 -6.91 1.74 5.63
N ALA A 47 -6.62 0.41 5.68
CA ALA A 47 -5.54 -0.11 6.51
C ALA A 47 -4.18 0.44 6.07
N ILE A 48 -3.94 0.53 4.76
CA ILE A 48 -2.72 1.13 4.22
C ILE A 48 -2.60 2.60 4.65
N ALA A 49 -3.66 3.37 4.49
CA ALA A 49 -3.67 4.78 4.86
C ALA A 49 -3.39 4.97 6.36
N ARG A 50 -4.02 4.17 7.21
CA ARG A 50 -3.79 4.23 8.66
C ARG A 50 -2.37 3.84 9.03
N TYR A 51 -1.83 2.82 8.37
CA TYR A 51 -0.46 2.38 8.63
C TYR A 51 0.55 3.50 8.35
N PHE A 52 0.35 4.24 7.26
CA PHE A 52 1.22 5.35 6.87
C PHE A 52 0.76 6.69 7.45
N GLU A 53 -0.24 6.69 8.31
CA GLU A 53 -0.73 7.89 9.00
C GLU A 53 -1.18 9.00 8.05
N THR A 54 -1.93 8.61 7.01
CA THR A 54 -2.44 9.52 5.99
C THR A 54 -3.86 9.11 5.59
N THR A 55 -4.35 9.62 4.48
CA THR A 55 -5.70 9.31 3.99
C THR A 55 -5.63 8.51 2.70
N VAL A 56 -6.73 7.81 2.38
CA VAL A 56 -6.83 7.05 1.12
C VAL A 56 -6.64 7.98 -0.07
N GLU A 57 -7.25 9.16 -0.05
CA GLU A 57 -7.20 10.10 -1.16
C GLU A 57 -5.79 10.67 -1.39
N GLU A 58 -4.96 10.72 -0.36
CA GLU A 58 -3.58 11.18 -0.50
C GLU A 58 -2.67 10.12 -1.08
N ILE A 59 -2.99 8.84 -0.89
CA ILE A 59 -2.17 7.73 -1.38
C ILE A 59 -2.61 7.27 -2.76
N PHE A 60 -3.90 7.14 -2.99
CA PHE A 60 -4.44 6.57 -4.22
C PHE A 60 -5.02 7.67 -5.11
N HIS A 61 -4.54 7.71 -6.36
CA HIS A 61 -4.86 8.78 -7.31
C HIS A 61 -5.73 8.23 -8.44
N VAL A 62 -6.87 8.85 -8.64
CA VAL A 62 -7.82 8.44 -9.69
C VAL A 62 -7.85 9.46 -10.82
#